data_d4fc7b79851528a8afbeb49ed14aad6c
#
_entry.id   d4fc7b79851528a8afbeb49ed14aad6c
#
_cell.length_a   1.000
_cell.length_b   1.000
_cell.length_c   1.000
_cell.angle_alpha   90.00
_cell.angle_beta   90.00
_cell.angle_gamma   90.00
#
_symmetry.space_group_name_H-M   'P 1'
#
loop_
_entity.id
_entity.type
_entity.pdbx_description
1 polymer ?
#
loop_
_entity_poly.entity_id
_entity_poly.type
_entity_poly.pdbx_seq_one_letter_code
_entity_poly.pdbx_strand_id
1 'polypeptide(L)'
;AGISEGIVGFIPPTAKQVMIGDVTRSRLKNIKVLFFLGVNDNCIPKAKGAPGLLTERERERMEKEGVTLAPDAEKESYNEQFYLYLALTKASEQVILTYSVMTSKGESKRPSYLINRVKQVFPKLVVEKEEMDTSYEKIMGSDKGKSYLISHLADGTYAKDVIWWEIASHYEKKTPGILK
;
A
#
# COMPACT_ATOMS: atom_id res chain seq x y z
N ALA A 1 13.95 -33.14 11.15
CA ALA A 1 15.15 -32.33 10.90
C ALA A 1 14.85 -31.07 10.07
N GLY A 2 13.81 -30.30 10.33
CA GLY A 2 13.46 -29.09 9.55
C GLY A 2 13.01 -27.89 10.40
N ILE A 3 12.93 -28.07 11.71
CA ILE A 3 12.43 -27.04 12.63
C ILE A 3 13.56 -26.21 13.27
N SER A 4 14.80 -26.64 13.16
CA SER A 4 15.95 -25.97 13.79
C SER A 4 16.53 -24.77 13.02
N GLU A 5 16.04 -24.46 11.83
CA GLU A 5 16.54 -23.33 11.01
C GLU A 5 15.61 -22.11 10.98
N GLY A 6 14.50 -22.14 11.69
CA GLY A 6 13.60 -21.00 11.81
C GLY A 6 14.13 -19.98 12.83
N ILE A 7 14.99 -19.06 12.42
CA ILE A 7 15.34 -17.89 13.24
C ILE A 7 14.13 -16.94 13.23
N VAL A 8 13.30 -17.03 14.26
CA VAL A 8 12.27 -16.03 14.51
C VAL A 8 12.95 -14.81 15.13
N GLY A 9 13.32 -13.85 14.31
CA GLY A 9 13.81 -12.56 14.76
C GLY A 9 12.69 -11.81 15.47
N PHE A 10 12.69 -11.76 16.79
CA PHE A 10 11.84 -10.89 17.56
C PHE A 10 12.48 -9.50 17.59
N ILE A 11 11.94 -8.56 16.82
CA ILE A 11 12.31 -7.15 16.92
C ILE A 11 11.46 -6.56 18.05
N PRO A 12 12.05 -6.18 19.21
CA PRO A 12 11.28 -5.56 20.29
C PRO A 12 10.67 -4.24 19.77
N PRO A 13 9.40 -3.96 20.06
CA PRO A 13 8.77 -2.70 19.67
C PRO A 13 9.45 -1.55 20.41
N THR A 14 10.21 -0.73 19.70
CA THR A 14 10.75 0.52 20.20
C THR A 14 9.75 1.65 19.94
N ALA A 15 9.67 2.63 20.83
CA ALA A 15 8.63 3.68 20.85
C ALA A 15 8.60 4.64 19.63
N LYS A 16 9.44 4.39 18.61
CA LYS A 16 9.59 5.25 17.42
C LYS A 16 9.70 4.44 16.11
N GLN A 17 9.04 3.30 16.01
CA GLN A 17 9.12 2.47 14.81
C GLN A 17 7.82 2.54 14.02
N VAL A 18 7.97 2.62 12.68
CA VAL A 18 6.89 2.36 11.73
C VAL A 18 6.88 0.87 11.45
N MET A 19 5.76 0.21 11.71
CA MET A 19 5.58 -1.20 11.38
C MET A 19 5.00 -1.33 9.97
N ILE A 20 5.64 -2.14 9.13
CA ILE A 20 5.16 -2.47 7.80
C ILE A 20 4.73 -3.94 7.82
N GLY A 21 3.56 -4.21 7.30
CA GLY A 21 3.02 -5.55 7.32
C GLY A 21 2.06 -5.86 6.17
N ASP A 22 1.78 -7.13 6.00
CA ASP A 22 0.77 -7.64 5.08
C ASP A 22 -0.56 -7.85 5.82
N VAL A 23 -1.69 -7.62 5.15
CA VAL A 23 -3.04 -7.71 5.73
C VAL A 23 -3.33 -9.09 6.32
N THR A 24 -2.89 -10.14 5.63
CA THR A 24 -3.20 -11.54 6.01
C THR A 24 -2.22 -12.12 7.01
N ARG A 25 -0.97 -11.67 6.98
CA ARG A 25 0.13 -12.27 7.75
C ARG A 25 0.51 -11.50 9.00
N SER A 26 0.24 -10.19 9.04
CA SER A 26 0.70 -9.34 10.13
C SER A 26 -0.33 -9.23 11.24
N ARG A 27 0.10 -9.53 12.46
CA ARG A 27 -0.70 -9.34 13.67
C ARG A 27 -0.25 -8.08 14.38
N LEU A 28 -0.65 -6.95 13.82
CA LEU A 28 -0.35 -5.66 14.39
C LEU A 28 -1.11 -5.46 15.72
N LYS A 29 -0.43 -4.96 16.75
CA LYS A 29 -1.02 -4.66 18.06
C LYS A 29 -0.68 -3.22 18.47
N ASN A 30 -1.58 -2.57 19.21
CA ASN A 30 -1.39 -1.23 19.76
C ASN A 30 -1.03 -0.17 18.71
N ILE A 31 -1.75 -0.19 17.57
CA ILE A 31 -1.53 0.77 16.49
C ILE A 31 -2.45 1.97 16.71
N LYS A 32 -1.87 3.15 16.68
CA LYS A 32 -2.60 4.41 16.73
C LYS A 32 -3.14 4.80 15.36
N VAL A 33 -2.27 4.82 14.37
CA VAL A 33 -2.58 5.22 13.00
C VAL A 33 -2.24 4.09 12.04
N LEU A 34 -3.17 3.75 11.16
CA LEU A 34 -2.99 2.77 10.11
C LEU A 34 -3.00 3.45 8.73
N PHE A 35 -1.91 3.33 8.00
CA PHE A 35 -1.85 3.64 6.58
C PHE A 35 -2.11 2.38 5.77
N PHE A 36 -3.26 2.30 5.14
CA PHE A 36 -3.65 1.15 4.33
C PHE A 36 -3.44 1.50 2.85
N LEU A 37 -2.33 1.03 2.29
CA LEU A 37 -1.84 1.45 0.99
C LEU A 37 -2.35 0.57 -0.13
N GLY A 38 -2.62 1.17 -1.30
CA GLY A 38 -2.92 0.44 -2.52
C GLY A 38 -4.31 -0.21 -2.54
N VAL A 39 -5.33 0.47 -2.00
CA VAL A 39 -6.72 0.00 -1.98
C VAL A 39 -7.33 0.12 -3.39
N ASN A 40 -6.76 -0.62 -4.33
CA ASN A 40 -7.20 -0.68 -5.72
C ASN A 40 -7.97 -1.97 -6.01
N ASP A 41 -8.78 -1.90 -7.06
CA ASP A 41 -9.48 -3.09 -7.60
C ASP A 41 -8.47 -4.18 -7.97
N ASN A 42 -8.83 -5.43 -7.74
CA ASN A 42 -7.99 -6.62 -7.90
C ASN A 42 -6.71 -6.69 -7.02
N CYS A 43 -6.44 -5.66 -6.22
CA CYS A 43 -5.35 -5.66 -5.25
C CYS A 43 -5.86 -5.93 -3.83
N ILE A 44 -6.95 -5.26 -3.44
CA ILE A 44 -7.57 -5.39 -2.12
C ILE A 44 -9.09 -5.23 -2.26
N PRO A 45 -9.88 -6.29 -2.03
CA PRO A 45 -9.45 -7.68 -1.90
C PRO A 45 -8.73 -8.21 -3.14
N LYS A 46 -7.91 -9.22 -2.98
CA LYS A 46 -7.25 -9.85 -4.12
C LYS A 46 -8.28 -10.42 -5.09
N ALA A 47 -8.01 -10.34 -6.38
CA ALA A 47 -8.84 -11.02 -7.36
C ALA A 47 -8.84 -12.53 -7.06
N LYS A 48 -9.99 -13.15 -7.23
CA LYS A 48 -10.09 -14.62 -7.13
C LYS A 48 -9.09 -15.23 -8.09
N GLY A 49 -8.31 -16.20 -7.62
CA GLY A 49 -7.42 -16.98 -8.47
C GLY A 49 -8.17 -17.59 -9.66
N ALA A 50 -7.46 -17.89 -10.73
CA ALA A 50 -8.03 -18.64 -11.83
C ALA A 50 -8.68 -19.93 -11.30
N PRO A 51 -9.81 -20.38 -11.88
CA PRO A 51 -10.42 -21.64 -11.48
C PRO A 51 -9.38 -22.74 -11.54
N GLY A 52 -9.25 -23.48 -10.43
CA GLY A 52 -8.34 -24.60 -10.33
C GLY A 52 -8.71 -25.72 -11.31
N LEU A 53 -7.96 -26.82 -11.27
CA LEU A 53 -8.24 -28.01 -12.09
C LEU A 53 -9.60 -28.66 -11.80
N LEU A 54 -10.16 -28.39 -10.61
CA LEU A 54 -11.44 -28.92 -10.14
C LEU A 54 -12.51 -27.83 -10.21
N THR A 55 -13.65 -28.18 -10.78
CA THR A 55 -14.87 -27.33 -10.70
C THR A 55 -15.46 -27.36 -9.28
N GLU A 56 -16.26 -26.37 -8.91
CA GLU A 56 -16.92 -26.32 -7.60
C GLU A 56 -17.78 -27.59 -7.34
N ARG A 57 -18.47 -28.13 -8.36
CA ARG A 57 -19.23 -29.37 -8.23
C ARG A 57 -18.36 -30.60 -7.94
N GLU A 58 -17.19 -30.68 -8.54
CA GLU A 58 -16.24 -31.75 -8.28
C GLU A 58 -15.67 -31.62 -6.85
N ARG A 59 -15.40 -30.42 -6.41
CA ARG A 59 -14.93 -30.14 -5.05
C ARG A 59 -15.97 -30.56 -4.01
N GLU A 60 -17.24 -30.14 -4.17
CA GLU A 60 -18.34 -30.54 -3.28
C GLU A 60 -18.52 -32.08 -3.22
N ARG A 61 -18.33 -32.75 -4.36
CA ARG A 61 -18.44 -34.22 -4.41
C ARG A 61 -17.31 -34.88 -3.63
N MET A 62 -16.08 -34.41 -3.81
CA MET A 62 -14.92 -34.91 -3.08
C MET A 62 -15.02 -34.64 -1.59
N GLU A 63 -15.52 -33.47 -1.17
CA GLU A 63 -15.73 -33.16 0.24
C GLU A 63 -16.80 -34.09 0.87
N LYS A 64 -17.87 -34.40 0.14
CA LYS A 64 -18.88 -35.40 0.59
C LYS A 64 -18.32 -36.82 0.74
N GLU A 65 -17.30 -37.13 -0.04
CA GLU A 65 -16.58 -38.42 0.06
C GLU A 65 -15.47 -38.38 1.13
N GLY A 66 -15.35 -37.28 1.91
CA GLY A 66 -14.41 -37.16 3.03
C GLY A 66 -13.03 -36.66 2.64
N VAL A 67 -12.83 -36.20 1.42
CA VAL A 67 -11.56 -35.61 0.99
C VAL A 67 -11.48 -34.16 1.46
N THR A 68 -10.46 -33.84 2.26
CA THR A 68 -10.21 -32.46 2.70
C THR A 68 -9.49 -31.70 1.59
N LEU A 69 -10.15 -30.71 1.02
CA LEU A 69 -9.60 -29.83 -0.01
C LEU A 69 -9.19 -28.48 0.60
N ALA A 70 -8.31 -27.76 -0.11
CA ALA A 70 -8.01 -26.37 0.21
C ALA A 70 -9.31 -25.52 0.16
N PRO A 71 -9.41 -24.39 0.87
CA PRO A 71 -10.59 -23.55 0.86
C PRO A 71 -11.04 -23.22 -0.57
N ASP A 72 -12.37 -23.25 -0.79
CA ASP A 72 -12.95 -22.80 -2.05
C ASP A 72 -12.88 -21.27 -2.19
N ALA A 73 -13.22 -20.77 -3.37
CA ALA A 73 -13.16 -19.34 -3.66
C ALA A 73 -14.12 -18.51 -2.78
N GLU A 74 -15.20 -19.13 -2.29
CA GLU A 74 -16.15 -18.48 -1.39
C GLU A 74 -15.56 -18.34 0.01
N LYS A 75 -15.03 -19.43 0.57
CA LYS A 75 -14.32 -19.42 1.87
C LYS A 75 -13.11 -18.48 1.86
N GLU A 76 -12.34 -18.47 0.76
CA GLU A 76 -11.24 -17.52 0.61
C GLU A 76 -11.72 -16.07 0.62
N SER A 77 -12.82 -15.77 -0.06
CA SER A 77 -13.42 -14.43 -0.07
C SER A 77 -13.86 -13.99 1.33
N TYR A 78 -14.50 -14.89 2.10
CA TYR A 78 -14.87 -14.59 3.49
C TYR A 78 -13.65 -14.37 4.38
N ASN A 79 -12.62 -15.18 4.22
CA ASN A 79 -11.36 -15.01 4.95
C ASN A 79 -10.71 -13.66 4.65
N GLU A 80 -10.66 -13.25 3.39
CA GLU A 80 -10.14 -11.94 3.01
C GLU A 80 -10.94 -10.78 3.62
N GLN A 81 -12.27 -10.86 3.57
CA GLN A 81 -13.14 -9.86 4.21
C GLN A 81 -12.90 -9.79 5.71
N PHE A 82 -12.72 -10.93 6.36
CA PHE A 82 -12.41 -11.00 7.78
C PHE A 82 -11.05 -10.38 8.10
N TYR A 83 -10.02 -10.66 7.31
CA TYR A 83 -8.70 -10.03 7.49
C TYR A 83 -8.74 -8.52 7.26
N LEU A 84 -9.50 -8.05 6.26
CA LEU A 84 -9.73 -6.62 6.03
C LEU A 84 -10.41 -5.96 7.24
N TYR A 85 -11.45 -6.59 7.76
CA TYR A 85 -12.11 -6.12 8.97
C TYR A 85 -11.15 -6.04 10.14
N LEU A 86 -10.38 -7.10 10.38
CA LEU A 86 -9.38 -7.11 11.45
C LEU A 86 -8.32 -6.01 11.26
N ALA A 87 -7.87 -5.77 10.04
CA ALA A 87 -6.87 -4.74 9.76
C ALA A 87 -7.44 -3.33 10.01
N LEU A 88 -8.61 -3.04 9.48
CA LEU A 88 -9.24 -1.72 9.58
C LEU A 88 -9.67 -1.36 11.00
N THR A 89 -9.99 -2.36 11.83
CA THR A 89 -10.41 -2.14 13.24
C THR A 89 -9.26 -2.13 14.23
N LYS A 90 -8.01 -2.27 13.79
CA LYS A 90 -6.82 -2.31 14.66
C LYS A 90 -6.37 -0.93 15.13
N ALA A 91 -6.56 0.10 14.33
CA ALA A 91 -6.14 1.44 14.66
C ALA A 91 -7.07 2.05 15.72
N SER A 92 -6.49 2.66 16.74
CA SER A 92 -7.24 3.29 17.83
C SER A 92 -7.61 4.76 17.58
N GLU A 93 -6.87 5.43 16.68
CA GLU A 93 -7.03 6.87 16.46
C GLU A 93 -7.44 7.17 15.01
N GLN A 94 -6.74 6.63 14.00
CA GLN A 94 -6.96 7.01 12.60
C GLN A 94 -6.66 5.87 11.62
N VAL A 95 -7.48 5.77 10.58
CA VAL A 95 -7.23 4.92 9.42
C VAL A 95 -7.18 5.78 8.16
N ILE A 96 -6.11 5.67 7.40
CA ILE A 96 -5.89 6.38 6.15
C ILE A 96 -5.84 5.34 5.03
N LEU A 97 -6.81 5.41 4.12
CA LEU A 97 -6.89 4.53 2.95
C LEU A 97 -6.34 5.28 1.74
N THR A 98 -5.40 4.67 1.02
CA THR A 98 -4.86 5.26 -0.20
C THR A 98 -5.04 4.34 -1.39
N TYR A 99 -5.28 4.91 -2.56
CA TYR A 99 -5.33 4.19 -3.82
C TYR A 99 -4.71 5.02 -4.94
N SER A 100 -4.18 4.36 -5.96
CA SER A 100 -3.63 5.02 -7.13
C SER A 100 -4.69 5.13 -8.22
N VAL A 101 -4.71 6.22 -8.97
CA VAL A 101 -5.58 6.38 -10.15
C VAL A 101 -4.89 5.94 -11.44
N MET A 102 -3.54 5.84 -11.41
CA MET A 102 -2.73 5.38 -12.54
C MET A 102 -1.58 4.48 -12.09
N THR A 103 -1.09 3.66 -13.02
CA THR A 103 0.16 2.91 -12.86
C THR A 103 1.36 3.79 -13.22
N SER A 104 2.59 3.33 -12.91
CA SER A 104 3.82 3.99 -13.36
C SER A 104 3.97 4.06 -14.89
N LYS A 105 3.19 3.26 -15.63
CA LYS A 105 3.14 3.25 -17.11
C LYS A 105 2.04 4.16 -17.67
N GLY A 106 1.30 4.89 -16.82
CA GLY A 106 0.20 5.75 -17.25
C GLY A 106 -1.14 5.05 -17.47
N GLU A 107 -1.25 3.75 -17.18
CA GLU A 107 -2.51 3.02 -17.29
C GLU A 107 -3.46 3.37 -16.15
N SER A 108 -4.73 3.55 -16.46
CA SER A 108 -5.75 3.88 -15.44
C SER A 108 -5.97 2.72 -14.47
N LYS A 109 -6.01 3.05 -13.17
CA LYS A 109 -6.39 2.14 -12.09
C LYS A 109 -7.71 2.56 -11.45
N ARG A 110 -8.50 1.57 -11.06
CA ARG A 110 -9.76 1.79 -10.35
C ARG A 110 -9.57 1.61 -8.85
N PRO A 111 -10.23 2.44 -8.02
CA PRO A 111 -10.30 2.18 -6.59
C PRO A 111 -11.07 0.90 -6.31
N SER A 112 -10.73 0.21 -5.23
CA SER A 112 -11.49 -0.94 -4.73
C SER A 112 -12.93 -0.55 -4.36
N TYR A 113 -13.84 -1.49 -4.46
CA TYR A 113 -15.22 -1.32 -3.96
C TYR A 113 -15.26 -1.00 -2.44
N LEU A 114 -14.20 -1.36 -1.71
CA LEU A 114 -14.05 -1.05 -0.30
C LEU A 114 -14.14 0.47 -0.03
N ILE A 115 -13.58 1.29 -0.91
CA ILE A 115 -13.66 2.76 -0.80
C ILE A 115 -15.13 3.23 -0.80
N ASN A 116 -15.94 2.68 -1.70
CA ASN A 116 -17.36 3.02 -1.76
C ASN A 116 -18.12 2.53 -0.51
N ARG A 117 -17.80 1.35 -0.01
CA ARG A 117 -18.38 0.84 1.25
C ARG A 117 -18.04 1.71 2.45
N VAL A 118 -16.79 2.13 2.57
CA VAL A 118 -16.35 3.04 3.64
C VAL A 118 -17.08 4.37 3.53
N LYS A 119 -17.25 4.92 2.33
CA LYS A 119 -18.04 6.15 2.11
C LYS A 119 -19.52 6.02 2.49
N GLN A 120 -20.10 4.84 2.28
CA GLN A 120 -21.49 4.57 2.72
C GLN A 120 -21.62 4.58 4.24
N VAL A 121 -20.64 4.01 4.95
CA VAL A 121 -20.61 4.01 6.42
C VAL A 121 -20.28 5.40 6.98
N PHE A 122 -19.42 6.15 6.30
CA PHE A 122 -18.97 7.47 6.68
C PHE A 122 -19.30 8.51 5.59
N PRO A 123 -20.54 8.99 5.48
CA PRO A 123 -20.96 9.88 4.39
C PRO A 123 -20.23 11.23 4.34
N LYS A 124 -19.67 11.67 5.47
CA LYS A 124 -18.91 12.94 5.56
C LYS A 124 -17.45 12.79 5.14
N LEU A 125 -17.01 11.58 4.77
CA LEU A 125 -15.63 11.31 4.38
C LEU A 125 -15.35 11.95 3.01
N VAL A 126 -14.36 12.81 2.96
CA VAL A 126 -13.88 13.46 1.74
C VAL A 126 -12.69 12.68 1.21
N VAL A 127 -12.66 12.47 -0.11
CA VAL A 127 -11.48 11.91 -0.77
C VAL A 127 -10.59 13.06 -1.19
N GLU A 128 -9.43 13.14 -0.58
CA GLU A 128 -8.39 14.07 -0.96
C GLU A 128 -7.64 13.50 -2.17
N LYS A 129 -7.46 14.33 -3.18
CA LYS A 129 -6.64 13.98 -4.33
C LYS A 129 -5.26 14.56 -4.09
N GLU A 130 -4.30 13.69 -3.87
CA GLU A 130 -2.91 14.12 -3.83
C GLU A 130 -2.46 14.37 -5.27
N GLU A 131 -2.43 15.62 -5.66
CA GLU A 131 -1.75 16.05 -6.86
C GLU A 131 -0.24 15.95 -6.61
N MET A 132 0.55 15.71 -7.65
CA MET A 132 2.00 15.84 -7.53
C MET A 132 2.29 17.30 -7.18
N ASP A 133 2.25 17.57 -5.90
CA ASP A 133 2.49 18.87 -5.36
C ASP A 133 3.98 19.16 -5.51
N THR A 134 4.29 20.17 -6.28
CA THR A 134 5.64 20.68 -6.50
C THR A 134 6.17 21.46 -5.30
N SER A 135 5.47 21.41 -4.17
CA SER A 135 5.88 22.16 -3.00
C SER A 135 7.15 21.58 -2.40
N TYR A 136 8.13 22.42 -2.25
CA TYR A 136 9.42 22.18 -1.58
C TYR A 136 9.26 21.84 -0.10
N GLU A 137 8.08 22.00 0.49
CA GLU A 137 7.76 21.53 1.85
C GLU A 137 7.95 20.02 2.02
N LYS A 138 7.83 19.26 0.91
CA LYS A 138 8.11 17.81 0.90
C LYS A 138 9.60 17.47 0.84
N ILE A 139 10.49 18.45 0.67
CA ILE A 139 11.94 18.25 0.66
C ILE A 139 12.45 18.13 2.12
N MET A 140 12.13 17.03 2.74
CA MET A 140 12.63 16.72 4.08
C MET A 140 13.91 15.90 4.03
N GLY A 141 15.04 16.53 3.74
CA GLY A 141 16.35 15.90 3.79
C GLY A 141 17.07 15.81 2.44
N SER A 142 18.38 15.69 2.52
CA SER A 142 19.32 15.78 1.40
C SER A 142 18.99 14.81 0.24
N ASP A 143 18.70 13.55 0.53
CA ASP A 143 18.53 12.54 -0.53
C ASP A 143 17.18 12.65 -1.23
N LYS A 144 16.12 12.98 -0.49
CA LYS A 144 14.80 13.24 -1.07
C LYS A 144 14.82 14.50 -1.93
N GLY A 145 15.47 15.56 -1.47
CA GLY A 145 15.63 16.80 -2.24
C GLY A 145 16.32 16.58 -3.57
N LYS A 146 17.35 15.72 -3.64
CA LYS A 146 18.00 15.34 -4.91
C LYS A 146 17.04 14.67 -5.87
N SER A 147 16.28 13.68 -5.39
CA SER A 147 15.32 12.95 -6.22
C SER A 147 14.22 13.87 -6.77
N TYR A 148 13.72 14.78 -5.95
CA TYR A 148 12.76 15.79 -6.38
C TYR A 148 13.35 16.77 -7.39
N LEU A 149 14.59 17.25 -7.17
CA LEU A 149 15.26 18.12 -8.11
C LEU A 149 15.44 17.44 -9.46
N ILE A 150 15.89 16.19 -9.49
CA ILE A 150 16.08 15.42 -10.73
C ILE A 150 14.74 15.26 -11.48
N SER A 151 13.65 14.93 -10.79
CA SER A 151 12.33 14.81 -11.43
C SER A 151 11.86 16.13 -12.04
N HIS A 152 12.04 17.26 -11.35
CA HIS A 152 11.66 18.58 -11.84
C HIS A 152 12.56 19.08 -12.99
N LEU A 153 13.84 18.71 -12.98
CA LEU A 153 14.73 18.96 -14.10
C LEU A 153 14.28 18.21 -15.35
N ALA A 154 13.88 16.93 -15.19
CA ALA A 154 13.41 16.10 -16.29
C ALA A 154 12.09 16.64 -16.89
N ASP A 155 11.18 17.14 -16.06
CA ASP A 155 9.88 17.67 -16.49
C ASP A 155 9.93 19.12 -16.98
N GLY A 156 11.07 19.80 -16.88
CA GLY A 156 11.24 21.20 -17.27
C GLY A 156 10.48 22.22 -16.40
N THR A 157 9.93 21.76 -15.28
CA THR A 157 9.13 22.62 -14.38
C THR A 157 9.98 23.51 -13.50
N TYR A 158 11.23 23.16 -13.25
CA TYR A 158 12.16 23.94 -12.43
C TYR A 158 12.45 25.34 -12.97
N ALA A 159 12.33 25.56 -14.29
CA ALA A 159 12.60 26.86 -14.92
C ALA A 159 11.60 27.96 -14.57
N LYS A 160 10.45 27.58 -13.97
CA LYS A 160 9.35 28.51 -13.66
C LYS A 160 9.36 29.00 -12.21
N ASP A 161 10.16 28.40 -11.34
CA ASP A 161 10.17 28.72 -9.92
C ASP A 161 11.61 28.96 -9.42
N VAL A 162 11.83 30.16 -8.85
CA VAL A 162 13.13 30.61 -8.35
C VAL A 162 13.68 29.67 -7.28
N ILE A 163 12.85 29.06 -6.48
CA ILE A 163 13.26 28.17 -5.37
C ILE A 163 13.96 26.93 -5.89
N TRP A 164 13.54 26.38 -7.01
CA TRP A 164 14.24 25.23 -7.61
C TRP A 164 15.66 25.56 -8.05
N TRP A 165 15.91 26.80 -8.48
CA TRP A 165 17.26 27.29 -8.77
C TRP A 165 18.13 27.41 -7.51
N GLU A 166 17.57 27.85 -6.41
CA GLU A 166 18.27 27.90 -5.12
C GLU A 166 18.61 26.50 -4.64
N ILE A 167 17.66 25.56 -4.71
CA ILE A 167 17.86 24.15 -4.38
C ILE A 167 18.95 23.53 -5.27
N ALA A 168 18.88 23.75 -6.59
CA ALA A 168 19.87 23.27 -7.54
C ALA A 168 21.27 23.82 -7.22
N SER A 169 21.36 25.13 -6.96
CA SER A 169 22.62 25.78 -6.57
C SER A 169 23.17 25.22 -5.25
N HIS A 170 22.33 24.92 -4.28
CA HIS A 170 22.76 24.30 -3.03
C HIS A 170 23.36 22.91 -3.26
N TYR A 171 22.72 22.08 -4.07
CA TYR A 171 23.23 20.74 -4.37
C TYR A 171 24.49 20.76 -5.24
N GLU A 172 24.58 21.67 -6.20
CA GLU A 172 25.78 21.81 -7.03
C GLU A 172 27.02 22.25 -6.20
N LYS A 173 26.80 23.12 -5.20
CA LYS A 173 27.90 23.51 -4.25
C LYS A 173 28.32 22.33 -3.38
N LYS A 174 27.39 21.45 -2.99
CA LYS A 174 27.64 20.31 -2.09
C LYS A 174 28.22 19.11 -2.83
N THR A 175 27.81 18.91 -4.06
CA THR A 175 28.22 17.79 -4.93
C THR A 175 28.40 18.33 -6.36
N PRO A 176 29.57 18.88 -6.68
CA PRO A 176 29.83 19.45 -8.01
C PRO A 176 29.60 18.44 -9.14
N GLY A 177 28.86 18.82 -10.16
CA GLY A 177 28.54 17.97 -11.31
C GLY A 177 27.25 17.16 -11.20
N ILE A 178 26.43 17.40 -10.19
CA ILE A 178 25.15 16.71 -10.04
C ILE A 178 24.13 17.12 -11.12
N LEU A 179 24.33 18.27 -11.75
CA LEU A 179 23.48 18.83 -12.79
C LEU A 179 24.05 18.63 -14.21
N LYS A 180 25.15 17.91 -14.36
CA LYS A 180 25.75 17.55 -15.65
C LYS A 180 25.25 16.19 -16.10
#